data_91a5e921e99dfa249b5d532ae8425445
#
_entry.id   91a5e921e99dfa249b5d532ae8425445
#
_cell.length_a   1.000
_cell.length_b   1.000
_cell.length_c   1.000
_cell.angle_alpha   90.00
_cell.angle_beta   90.00
_cell.angle_gamma   90.00
#
_symmetry.space_group_name_H-M   'P 1'
#
loop_
_entity.id
_entity.type
_entity.pdbx_description
1 polymer ?
#
loop_
_entity_poly.entity_id
_entity_poly.type
_entity_poly.pdbx_seq_one_letter_code
_entity_poly.pdbx_strand_id
1 'polypeptide(L)'
;MAGIKYARLENDGLQWPCPGEEHPGTPTLHRDGKFTRGLGMLKAIDYIPPAEVPDKEYPFVLSTGRRLYHYHTRTQTGRCEGINDLLGEETADISVADAEDRGIADGEKISVKSRRGEVVVKARVTKEVPPGLVWMAFHFREACANWLTNPVYDPVTQTAEYKACAVRIDKLK
;
A
#
# COMPACT_ATOMS: atom_id res chain seq x y z
N MET A 1 26.87 8.68 10.79
CA MET A 1 27.46 8.06 9.59
C MET A 1 28.97 8.19 9.48
N ALA A 2 29.65 8.81 10.43
CA ALA A 2 31.10 9.08 10.35
C ALA A 2 32.00 7.83 10.19
N GLY A 3 31.53 6.70 10.69
CA GLY A 3 32.23 5.42 10.54
C GLY A 3 32.00 4.68 9.23
N ILE A 4 31.07 5.12 8.37
CA ILE A 4 30.78 4.48 7.08
C ILE A 4 31.64 5.11 6.01
N LYS A 5 32.74 4.44 5.66
CA LYS A 5 33.66 4.83 4.60
C LYS A 5 33.68 3.77 3.51
N TYR A 6 33.99 4.16 2.26
CA TYR A 6 33.98 3.25 1.11
C TYR A 6 34.80 1.99 1.32
N ALA A 7 36.03 2.11 1.85
CA ALA A 7 36.88 0.96 2.11
C ALA A 7 36.27 -0.08 3.09
N ARG A 8 35.30 0.30 3.89
CA ARG A 8 34.60 -0.59 4.84
C ARG A 8 33.34 -1.22 4.26
N LEU A 9 32.95 -0.86 3.05
CA LEU A 9 31.74 -1.37 2.38
C LEU A 9 32.02 -2.47 1.37
N GLU A 10 33.30 -2.85 1.16
CA GLU A 10 33.72 -3.78 0.11
C GLU A 10 33.23 -5.22 0.34
N ASN A 11 33.00 -5.64 1.57
CA ASN A 11 32.57 -7.01 1.87
C ASN A 11 31.06 -7.07 2.10
N ASP A 12 30.59 -6.74 3.32
CA ASP A 12 29.20 -6.98 3.73
C ASP A 12 28.38 -5.70 3.94
N GLY A 13 28.97 -4.54 3.68
CA GLY A 13 28.37 -3.27 4.01
C GLY A 13 28.28 -3.00 5.52
N LEU A 14 27.71 -1.86 5.92
CA LEU A 14 27.55 -1.45 7.30
C LEU A 14 26.18 -0.85 7.55
N GLN A 15 25.49 -1.34 8.57
CA GLN A 15 24.20 -0.79 8.97
C GLN A 15 24.39 0.50 9.80
N TRP A 16 23.59 1.49 9.49
CA TRP A 16 23.44 2.73 10.27
C TRP A 16 22.61 2.47 11.54
N PRO A 17 22.89 3.15 12.66
CA PRO A 17 23.95 4.11 12.92
C PRO A 17 25.35 3.49 13.06
N CYS A 18 26.35 4.20 12.54
CA CYS A 18 27.77 3.86 12.65
C CYS A 18 28.55 5.15 12.94
N PRO A 19 28.71 5.52 14.22
CA PRO A 19 29.22 6.83 14.62
C PRO A 19 30.73 6.99 14.46
N GLY A 20 31.52 5.91 14.46
CA GLY A 20 32.99 5.93 14.37
C GLY A 20 33.55 4.78 13.53
N GLU A 21 34.81 4.87 13.15
CA GLU A 21 35.47 3.90 12.29
C GLU A 21 35.61 2.52 12.94
N GLU A 22 35.76 2.46 14.25
CA GLU A 22 35.84 1.22 15.01
C GLU A 22 34.46 0.60 15.32
N HIS A 23 33.39 1.31 14.99
CA HIS A 23 32.03 0.81 15.27
C HIS A 23 31.62 -0.25 14.23
N PRO A 24 31.12 -1.43 14.64
CA PRO A 24 30.81 -2.55 13.72
C PRO A 24 29.54 -2.36 12.89
N GLY A 25 28.89 -1.22 12.98
CA GLY A 25 27.52 -0.99 12.45
C GLY A 25 26.46 -1.35 13.49
N THR A 26 25.18 -1.13 13.13
CA THR A 26 24.03 -1.37 14.02
C THR A 26 23.00 -2.25 13.31
N PRO A 27 23.17 -3.57 13.29
CA PRO A 27 22.24 -4.49 12.61
C PRO A 27 20.83 -4.44 13.16
N THR A 28 20.68 -4.11 14.45
CA THR A 28 19.38 -3.99 15.12
C THR A 28 19.35 -2.69 15.92
N LEU A 29 18.40 -1.82 15.61
CA LEU A 29 18.17 -0.58 16.38
C LEU A 29 17.68 -0.91 17.79
N HIS A 30 18.07 -0.07 18.74
CA HIS A 30 17.62 -0.14 20.14
C HIS A 30 17.82 -1.51 20.81
N ARG A 31 18.84 -2.25 20.38
CA ARG A 31 19.24 -3.48 21.04
C ARG A 31 19.48 -3.24 22.53
N ASP A 32 19.09 -4.19 23.34
CA ASP A 32 19.18 -4.11 24.81
C ASP A 32 18.35 -2.99 25.45
N GLY A 33 17.28 -2.54 24.77
CA GLY A 33 16.38 -1.50 25.26
C GLY A 33 17.00 -0.11 25.38
N LYS A 34 18.16 0.13 24.75
CA LYS A 34 18.85 1.43 24.79
C LYS A 34 18.37 2.34 23.65
N PHE A 35 17.82 3.49 24.00
CA PHE A 35 17.40 4.53 23.06
C PHE A 35 18.35 5.73 23.14
N THR A 36 18.49 6.48 22.04
CA THR A 36 19.36 7.67 21.99
C THR A 36 19.00 8.71 23.06
N ARG A 37 17.74 8.77 23.47
CA ARG A 37 17.21 9.69 24.49
C ARG A 37 16.96 9.03 25.85
N GLY A 38 17.56 7.87 26.14
CA GLY A 38 17.31 7.09 27.35
C GLY A 38 16.21 6.05 27.16
N LEU A 39 15.14 6.12 27.92
CA LEU A 39 14.01 5.18 27.82
C LEU A 39 13.08 5.55 26.64
N GLY A 40 12.45 4.54 26.05
CA GLY A 40 11.40 4.73 25.05
C GLY A 40 10.18 5.41 25.68
N MET A 41 9.63 6.39 24.97
CA MET A 41 8.42 7.08 25.40
C MET A 41 7.18 6.27 25.05
N LEU A 42 6.41 5.87 26.04
CA LEU A 42 5.09 5.27 25.85
C LEU A 42 4.02 6.35 25.86
N LYS A 43 3.17 6.36 24.82
CA LYS A 43 2.01 7.24 24.71
C LYS A 43 0.76 6.39 24.51
N ALA A 44 -0.26 6.68 25.28
CA ALA A 44 -1.61 6.17 25.01
C ALA A 44 -2.14 6.88 23.75
N ILE A 45 -2.64 6.11 22.80
CA ILE A 45 -3.23 6.60 21.56
C ILE A 45 -4.59 5.92 21.42
N ASP A 46 -5.65 6.73 21.32
CA ASP A 46 -6.99 6.23 21.06
C ASP A 46 -7.15 5.86 19.57
N TYR A 47 -7.95 4.83 19.31
CA TYR A 47 -8.33 4.51 17.95
C TYR A 47 -9.31 5.54 17.40
N ILE A 48 -8.98 6.13 16.27
CA ILE A 48 -9.87 7.01 15.49
C ILE A 48 -10.20 6.26 14.20
N PRO A 49 -11.48 5.98 13.91
CA PRO A 49 -11.85 5.31 12.66
C PRO A 49 -11.52 6.19 11.45
N PRO A 50 -11.38 5.56 10.25
CA PRO A 50 -11.28 6.31 9.00
C PRO A 50 -12.46 7.28 8.83
N ALA A 51 -12.24 8.38 8.12
CA ALA A 51 -13.31 9.36 7.87
C ALA A 51 -14.46 8.78 7.05
N GLU A 52 -14.22 7.75 6.26
CA GLU A 52 -15.22 7.04 5.49
C GLU A 52 -15.14 5.53 5.78
N VAL A 53 -16.22 4.98 6.31
CA VAL A 53 -16.38 3.56 6.61
C VAL A 53 -17.41 2.92 5.65
N PRO A 54 -17.37 1.60 5.43
CA PRO A 54 -18.37 0.90 4.64
C PRO A 54 -19.80 1.10 5.15
N ASP A 55 -20.76 1.12 4.23
CA ASP A 55 -22.17 1.14 4.49
C ASP A 55 -22.95 0.22 3.52
N LYS A 56 -24.28 0.31 3.53
CA LYS A 56 -25.14 -0.54 2.69
C LYS A 56 -24.95 -0.30 1.18
N GLU A 57 -24.60 0.92 0.78
CA GLU A 57 -24.41 1.28 -0.63
C GLU A 57 -22.98 0.98 -1.11
N TYR A 58 -22.00 1.15 -0.22
CA TYR A 58 -20.56 0.94 -0.48
C TYR A 58 -20.00 -0.01 0.60
N PRO A 59 -20.24 -1.34 0.46
CA PRO A 59 -20.02 -2.28 1.57
C PRO A 59 -18.59 -2.74 1.75
N PHE A 60 -17.65 -2.28 0.91
CA PHE A 60 -16.24 -2.67 0.97
C PHE A 60 -15.34 -1.52 1.37
N VAL A 61 -14.26 -1.84 2.07
CA VAL A 61 -13.13 -0.91 2.24
C VAL A 61 -12.21 -1.03 1.03
N LEU A 62 -11.92 0.07 0.34
CA LEU A 62 -10.80 0.13 -0.59
C LEU A 62 -9.53 0.53 0.15
N SER A 63 -8.50 -0.30 0.05
CA SER A 63 -7.14 0.07 0.44
C SER A 63 -6.22 0.13 -0.78
N THR A 64 -5.35 1.13 -0.84
CA THR A 64 -4.43 1.30 -1.96
C THR A 64 -2.99 0.99 -1.58
N GLY A 65 -2.19 0.56 -2.55
CA GLY A 65 -0.81 0.17 -2.29
C GLY A 65 0.08 0.22 -3.52
N ARG A 66 1.14 -0.59 -3.48
CA ARG A 66 2.12 -0.77 -4.55
C ARG A 66 2.26 -2.23 -4.90
N ARG A 67 2.39 -2.53 -6.18
CA ARG A 67 2.85 -3.83 -6.68
C ARG A 67 4.38 -3.85 -6.70
N LEU A 68 4.96 -5.02 -6.52
CA LEU A 68 6.41 -5.20 -6.36
C LEU A 68 7.23 -4.65 -7.53
N TYR A 69 6.77 -4.86 -8.76
CA TYR A 69 7.58 -4.58 -9.95
C TYR A 69 7.59 -3.10 -10.35
N HIS A 70 6.63 -2.30 -9.91
CA HIS A 70 6.56 -0.89 -10.26
C HIS A 70 7.06 0.02 -9.15
N TYR A 71 7.88 0.99 -9.54
CA TYR A 71 8.33 2.02 -8.64
C TYR A 71 7.34 3.19 -8.60
N HIS A 72 6.86 3.47 -7.39
CA HIS A 72 5.96 4.59 -7.07
C HIS A 72 4.77 4.69 -8.03
N THR A 73 4.65 5.79 -8.79
CA THR A 73 3.55 6.06 -9.73
C THR A 73 3.75 5.48 -11.14
N ARG A 74 4.69 4.55 -11.31
CA ARG A 74 5.00 3.90 -12.60
C ARG A 74 5.55 4.87 -13.67
N THR A 75 5.90 6.10 -13.34
CA THR A 75 6.37 7.11 -14.30
C THR A 75 7.63 6.66 -15.07
N GLN A 76 8.53 5.95 -14.40
CA GLN A 76 9.75 5.39 -15.01
C GLN A 76 9.55 3.94 -15.41
N THR A 77 9.13 3.08 -14.48
CA THR A 77 9.02 1.63 -14.71
C THR A 77 7.97 1.26 -15.74
N GLY A 78 6.94 2.07 -15.94
CA GLY A 78 5.96 1.88 -17.00
C GLY A 78 6.51 2.10 -18.43
N ARG A 79 7.74 2.61 -18.58
CA ARG A 79 8.45 2.74 -19.85
C ARG A 79 9.40 1.57 -20.13
N CYS A 80 9.50 0.62 -19.22
CA CYS A 80 10.32 -0.57 -19.33
C CYS A 80 9.43 -1.74 -19.78
N GLU A 81 9.61 -2.20 -21.02
CA GLU A 81 8.81 -3.28 -21.60
C GLU A 81 8.83 -4.54 -20.73
N GLY A 82 10.00 -5.04 -20.34
CA GLY A 82 10.12 -6.24 -19.51
C GLY A 82 9.46 -6.15 -18.15
N ILE A 83 9.31 -4.94 -17.57
CA ILE A 83 8.52 -4.76 -16.33
C ILE A 83 7.02 -4.78 -16.63
N ASN A 84 6.59 -4.20 -17.76
CA ASN A 84 5.20 -4.26 -18.19
C ASN A 84 4.78 -5.68 -18.60
N ASP A 85 5.68 -6.50 -19.11
CA ASP A 85 5.41 -7.92 -19.38
C ASP A 85 5.16 -8.71 -18.11
N LEU A 86 5.81 -8.34 -17.00
CA LEU A 86 5.57 -8.95 -15.69
C LEU A 86 4.29 -8.44 -15.04
N LEU A 87 3.97 -7.16 -15.20
CA LEU A 87 2.80 -6.51 -14.60
C LEU A 87 2.39 -5.28 -15.42
N GLY A 88 1.55 -5.47 -16.42
CA GLY A 88 1.16 -4.44 -17.39
C GLY A 88 -0.15 -3.72 -17.08
N GLU A 89 -1.00 -4.28 -16.24
CA GLU A 89 -2.35 -3.75 -15.95
C GLU A 89 -2.69 -3.76 -14.46
N GLU A 90 -3.66 -2.93 -14.10
CA GLU A 90 -4.24 -2.92 -12.74
C GLU A 90 -5.23 -4.06 -12.55
N THR A 91 -5.28 -4.56 -11.32
CA THR A 91 -6.31 -5.49 -10.85
C THR A 91 -6.88 -5.04 -9.52
N ALA A 92 -8.14 -5.35 -9.27
CA ALA A 92 -8.72 -5.26 -7.95
C ALA A 92 -8.62 -6.62 -7.27
N ASP A 93 -7.86 -6.68 -6.18
CA ASP A 93 -7.76 -7.89 -5.37
C ASP A 93 -8.98 -7.97 -4.47
N ILE A 94 -9.69 -9.07 -4.55
CA ILE A 94 -10.88 -9.38 -3.74
C ILE A 94 -10.75 -10.75 -3.11
N SER A 95 -11.39 -10.96 -1.97
CA SER A 95 -11.37 -12.25 -1.30
C SER A 95 -12.15 -13.32 -2.09
N VAL A 96 -11.81 -14.57 -1.87
CA VAL A 96 -12.56 -15.71 -2.45
C VAL A 96 -14.04 -15.66 -2.03
N ALA A 97 -14.30 -15.36 -0.75
CA ALA A 97 -15.66 -15.28 -0.23
C ALA A 97 -16.49 -14.17 -0.88
N ASP A 98 -15.91 -12.98 -1.06
CA ASP A 98 -16.59 -11.85 -1.71
C ASP A 98 -16.83 -12.13 -3.20
N ALA A 99 -15.88 -12.80 -3.87
CA ALA A 99 -16.01 -13.20 -5.26
C ALA A 99 -17.15 -14.22 -5.45
N GLU A 100 -17.23 -15.21 -4.58
CA GLU A 100 -18.32 -16.21 -4.58
C GLU A 100 -19.68 -15.56 -4.33
N ASP A 101 -19.80 -14.72 -3.29
CA ASP A 101 -21.05 -14.00 -2.95
C ASP A 101 -21.54 -13.11 -4.12
N ARG A 102 -20.65 -12.53 -4.87
CA ARG A 102 -20.95 -11.65 -6.01
C ARG A 102 -20.98 -12.36 -7.36
N GLY A 103 -20.65 -13.64 -7.39
CA GLY A 103 -20.55 -14.44 -8.62
C GLY A 103 -19.48 -13.91 -9.58
N ILE A 104 -18.38 -13.35 -9.06
CA ILE A 104 -17.26 -12.80 -9.82
C ILE A 104 -16.21 -13.89 -10.02
N ALA A 105 -15.80 -14.12 -11.27
CA ALA A 105 -14.71 -15.02 -11.59
C ALA A 105 -13.35 -14.31 -11.54
N ASP A 106 -12.28 -15.08 -11.30
CA ASP A 106 -10.92 -14.56 -11.42
C ASP A 106 -10.64 -14.08 -12.84
N GLY A 107 -10.04 -12.91 -13.00
CA GLY A 107 -9.79 -12.25 -14.29
C GLY A 107 -11.03 -11.59 -14.93
N GLU A 108 -12.21 -11.70 -14.34
CA GLU A 108 -13.42 -11.04 -14.85
C GLU A 108 -13.32 -9.52 -14.69
N LYS A 109 -13.78 -8.77 -15.69
CA LYS A 109 -13.86 -7.31 -15.58
C LYS A 109 -15.00 -6.91 -14.65
N ILE A 110 -14.68 -6.08 -13.69
CA ILE A 110 -15.61 -5.52 -12.70
C ILE A 110 -15.52 -4.00 -12.67
N SER A 111 -16.59 -3.37 -12.23
CA SER A 111 -16.60 -1.96 -11.83
C SER A 111 -16.29 -1.87 -10.33
N VAL A 112 -15.35 -1.01 -9.97
CA VAL A 112 -15.12 -0.56 -8.60
C VAL A 112 -15.55 0.89 -8.51
N LYS A 113 -16.52 1.18 -7.65
CA LYS A 113 -17.17 2.49 -7.55
C LYS A 113 -17.15 3.02 -6.12
N SER A 114 -16.80 4.29 -5.99
CA SER A 114 -16.97 5.08 -4.76
C SER A 114 -17.98 6.21 -4.97
N ARG A 115 -18.19 7.04 -3.97
CA ARG A 115 -19.00 8.27 -4.08
C ARG A 115 -18.42 9.32 -5.03
N ARG A 116 -17.15 9.16 -5.43
CA ARG A 116 -16.37 10.15 -6.20
C ARG A 116 -16.12 9.74 -7.63
N GLY A 117 -16.04 8.46 -7.89
CA GLY A 117 -15.73 7.96 -9.21
C GLY A 117 -15.93 6.46 -9.35
N GLU A 118 -15.62 5.99 -10.54
CA GLU A 118 -15.75 4.60 -10.96
C GLU A 118 -14.54 4.23 -11.82
N VAL A 119 -14.01 3.04 -11.63
CA VAL A 119 -12.97 2.46 -12.48
C VAL A 119 -13.35 1.03 -12.87
N VAL A 120 -12.94 0.62 -14.07
CA VAL A 120 -13.14 -0.74 -14.56
C VAL A 120 -11.79 -1.45 -14.56
N VAL A 121 -11.72 -2.59 -13.88
CA VAL A 121 -10.50 -3.39 -13.74
C VAL A 121 -10.83 -4.88 -13.80
N LYS A 122 -9.81 -5.72 -13.97
CA LYS A 122 -9.96 -7.16 -13.75
C LYS A 122 -9.97 -7.48 -12.25
N ALA A 123 -10.83 -8.38 -11.83
CA ALA A 123 -10.76 -8.96 -10.50
C ALA A 123 -9.58 -9.93 -10.41
N ARG A 124 -8.79 -9.84 -9.34
CA ARG A 124 -7.86 -10.89 -8.91
C ARG A 124 -8.44 -11.53 -7.64
N VAL A 125 -8.99 -12.73 -7.79
CA VAL A 125 -9.56 -13.47 -6.66
C VAL A 125 -8.42 -14.12 -5.88
N THR A 126 -8.25 -13.76 -4.61
CA THR A 126 -7.08 -14.17 -3.83
C THR A 126 -7.43 -14.41 -2.35
N LYS A 127 -6.61 -15.24 -1.70
CA LYS A 127 -6.65 -15.43 -0.24
C LYS A 127 -5.80 -14.40 0.53
N GLU A 128 -5.12 -13.51 -0.17
CA GLU A 128 -4.22 -12.51 0.43
C GLU A 128 -4.96 -11.32 1.04
N VAL A 129 -6.21 -11.09 0.64
CA VAL A 129 -7.07 -10.05 1.21
C VAL A 129 -8.24 -10.65 1.98
N PRO A 130 -8.61 -10.08 3.13
CA PRO A 130 -9.74 -10.56 3.91
C PRO A 130 -11.08 -10.17 3.24
N PRO A 131 -12.18 -10.87 3.57
CA PRO A 131 -13.52 -10.47 3.16
C PRO A 131 -13.85 -9.02 3.56
N GLY A 132 -14.56 -8.32 2.68
CA GLY A 132 -14.92 -6.91 2.86
C GLY A 132 -13.83 -5.91 2.47
N LEU A 133 -12.65 -6.38 2.01
CA LEU A 133 -11.55 -5.54 1.53
C LEU A 133 -11.39 -5.67 0.02
N VAL A 134 -11.30 -4.54 -0.67
CA VAL A 134 -10.80 -4.42 -2.04
C VAL A 134 -9.43 -3.77 -2.01
N TRP A 135 -8.43 -4.37 -2.64
CA TRP A 135 -7.12 -3.78 -2.71
C TRP A 135 -6.72 -3.46 -4.15
N MET A 136 -6.18 -2.26 -4.39
CA MET A 136 -5.72 -1.80 -5.71
C MET A 136 -4.38 -1.10 -5.60
N ALA A 137 -3.58 -1.14 -6.67
CA ALA A 137 -2.39 -0.29 -6.75
C ALA A 137 -2.76 1.11 -7.26
N PHE A 138 -1.94 2.10 -6.95
CA PHE A 138 -2.11 3.46 -7.44
C PHE A 138 -1.22 3.79 -8.66
N HIS A 139 -0.55 2.77 -9.24
CA HIS A 139 0.41 2.95 -10.32
C HIS A 139 -0.22 3.22 -11.70
N PHE A 140 -1.41 2.70 -11.93
CA PHE A 140 -2.00 2.59 -13.26
C PHE A 140 -2.99 3.72 -13.50
N ARG A 141 -2.64 4.63 -14.40
CA ARG A 141 -3.53 5.74 -14.77
C ARG A 141 -4.78 5.27 -15.52
N GLU A 142 -4.68 4.12 -16.19
CA GLU A 142 -5.74 3.50 -16.98
C GLU A 142 -6.92 3.05 -16.10
N ALA A 143 -6.63 2.75 -14.84
CA ALA A 143 -7.62 2.40 -13.81
C ALA A 143 -7.23 3.07 -12.49
N CYS A 144 -7.26 4.41 -12.50
CA CYS A 144 -6.71 5.24 -11.45
C CYS A 144 -7.47 5.09 -10.12
N ALA A 145 -6.91 4.31 -9.19
CA ALA A 145 -7.48 4.11 -7.86
C ALA A 145 -7.70 5.43 -7.08
N ASN A 146 -6.92 6.47 -7.39
CA ASN A 146 -7.06 7.77 -6.74
C ASN A 146 -8.36 8.51 -7.10
N TRP A 147 -9.06 8.12 -8.15
CA TRP A 147 -10.40 8.65 -8.43
C TRP A 147 -11.44 8.15 -7.43
N LEU A 148 -11.11 7.08 -6.71
CA LEU A 148 -12.01 6.45 -5.73
C LEU A 148 -11.79 6.97 -4.32
N THR A 149 -10.58 7.46 -4.00
CA THR A 149 -10.18 7.83 -2.64
C THR A 149 -10.91 9.08 -2.14
N ASN A 150 -11.05 9.20 -0.82
CA ASN A 150 -11.69 10.35 -0.18
C ASN A 150 -10.75 11.58 -0.12
N PRO A 151 -11.28 12.82 -0.09
CA PRO A 151 -10.47 14.04 -0.01
C PRO A 151 -10.18 14.45 1.44
N VAL A 152 -9.83 13.51 2.30
CA VAL A 152 -9.54 13.75 3.71
C VAL A 152 -8.05 13.80 3.96
N TYR A 153 -7.62 14.69 4.83
CA TYR A 153 -6.23 14.92 5.19
C TYR A 153 -6.06 14.89 6.69
N ASP A 154 -4.93 14.38 7.14
CA ASP A 154 -4.50 14.56 8.52
C ASP A 154 -4.35 16.07 8.81
N PRO A 155 -4.98 16.60 9.89
CA PRO A 155 -5.00 18.04 10.13
C PRO A 155 -3.65 18.63 10.50
N VAL A 156 -2.70 17.81 10.94
CA VAL A 156 -1.37 18.26 11.37
C VAL A 156 -0.35 18.11 10.25
N THR A 157 -0.29 16.92 9.65
CA THR A 157 0.73 16.58 8.63
C THR A 157 0.26 16.84 7.21
N GLN A 158 -1.03 17.10 6.99
CA GLN A 158 -1.66 17.23 5.67
C GLN A 158 -1.50 15.97 4.80
N THR A 159 -1.29 14.81 5.43
CA THR A 159 -1.18 13.54 4.73
C THR A 159 -2.56 13.07 4.31
N ALA A 160 -2.74 12.75 3.02
CA ALA A 160 -3.99 12.27 2.48
C ALA A 160 -4.35 10.87 2.97
N GLU A 161 -5.62 10.64 3.31
CA GLU A 161 -6.16 9.34 3.72
C GLU A 161 -6.53 8.49 2.48
N TYR A 162 -5.54 7.90 1.81
CA TYR A 162 -5.78 7.04 0.64
C TYR A 162 -5.69 5.53 0.94
N LYS A 163 -5.71 5.14 2.22
CA LYS A 163 -5.69 3.74 2.65
C LYS A 163 -7.05 3.20 3.06
N ALA A 164 -8.05 4.06 3.19
CA ALA A 164 -9.40 3.67 3.55
C ALA A 164 -10.43 4.60 2.90
N CYS A 165 -11.29 4.04 2.06
CA CYS A 165 -12.53 4.65 1.62
C CYS A 165 -13.56 3.57 1.31
N ALA A 166 -14.83 3.93 1.22
CA ALA A 166 -15.90 2.97 0.96
C ALA A 166 -16.15 2.82 -0.55
N VAL A 167 -16.23 1.57 -1.00
CA VAL A 167 -16.49 1.22 -2.39
C VAL A 167 -17.53 0.10 -2.52
N ARG A 168 -18.11 -0.03 -3.70
CA ARG A 168 -18.83 -1.22 -4.13
C ARG A 168 -18.15 -1.83 -5.35
N ILE A 169 -18.34 -3.12 -5.54
CA ILE A 169 -17.89 -3.85 -6.72
C ILE A 169 -19.11 -4.45 -7.42
N ASP A 170 -19.16 -4.29 -8.73
CA ASP A 170 -20.26 -4.77 -9.56
C ASP A 170 -19.71 -5.48 -10.81
N LYS A 171 -20.38 -6.56 -11.25
CA LYS A 171 -20.10 -7.17 -12.56
C LYS A 171 -20.48 -6.19 -13.68
N LEU A 172 -19.68 -6.15 -14.71
CA LEU A 172 -20.07 -5.45 -15.93
C LEU A 172 -21.17 -6.27 -16.65
N LYS A 173 -22.23 -5.60 -17.03
CA LYS A 173 -23.31 -6.19 -17.82
C LYS A 173 -22.93 -6.32 -19.29
#